data_2643169b0878a650b56cdc1c21fb2108
#
_entry.id   2643169b0878a650b56cdc1c21fb2108
#
_cell.length_a   1.000
_cell.length_b   1.000
_cell.length_c   1.000
_cell.angle_alpha   90.00
_cell.angle_beta   90.00
_cell.angle_gamma   90.00
#
_symmetry.space_group_name_H-M   'P 1'
#
loop_
_entity.id
_entity.type
_entity.pdbx_description
1 polymer ?
#
loop_
_entity_poly.entity_id
_entity_poly.type
_entity_poly.pdbx_seq_one_letter_code
_entity_poly.pdbx_strand_id
1 'polypeptide(L)'
;AAKLCQLEQKMGVRCSVNMTVESLLNQDFMQWLQHSLQTGQLVASQLALEIDEYHLIKQYKKLKPKLVRLQQQGFSLIIDHVGLNISPCQYLTELPVEAVKLHASVVRHIDSQLEQQLFIRGLVASHQARGVKVIATGVESQAEWQMLQKLGVNGAQGFYFSQPLAELMPQAQLS
;
A
#
# COMPACT_ATOMS: atom_id res chain seq x y z
N ALA A 1 -4.10 -14.92 -6.02
CA ALA A 1 -3.72 -14.96 -4.60
C ALA A 1 -3.03 -16.28 -4.21
N ALA A 2 -3.66 -17.46 -4.34
CA ALA A 2 -3.06 -18.75 -3.94
C ALA A 2 -1.73 -19.06 -4.65
N LYS A 3 -1.61 -18.76 -5.95
CA LYS A 3 -0.37 -18.93 -6.73
C LYS A 3 0.76 -17.98 -6.27
N LEU A 4 0.40 -16.78 -5.83
CA LEU A 4 1.32 -15.81 -5.25
C LEU A 4 1.86 -16.29 -3.90
N CYS A 5 1.02 -16.80 -2.99
CA CYS A 5 1.46 -17.33 -1.70
C CYS A 5 2.43 -18.51 -1.82
N GLN A 6 2.25 -19.39 -2.83
CA GLN A 6 3.20 -20.47 -3.07
C GLN A 6 4.58 -19.98 -3.55
N LEU A 7 4.62 -18.89 -4.32
CA LEU A 7 5.88 -18.25 -4.74
C LEU A 7 6.57 -17.54 -3.58
N GLU A 8 5.81 -16.89 -2.70
CA GLU A 8 6.32 -16.23 -1.50
C GLU A 8 6.99 -17.18 -0.52
N GLN A 9 6.38 -18.34 -0.27
CA GLN A 9 6.99 -19.36 0.60
C GLN A 9 8.35 -19.84 0.07
N LYS A 10 8.57 -19.82 -1.26
CA LYS A 10 9.83 -20.19 -1.89
C LYS A 10 10.86 -19.06 -1.92
N MET A 11 10.43 -17.80 -1.96
CA MET A 11 11.30 -16.64 -2.23
C MET A 11 11.46 -15.69 -1.04
N GLY A 12 10.70 -15.87 0.05
CA GLY A 12 10.71 -14.96 1.20
C GLY A 12 10.20 -13.53 0.89
N VAL A 13 9.46 -13.37 -0.21
CA VAL A 13 8.94 -12.08 -0.67
C VAL A 13 7.54 -11.88 -0.12
N ARG A 14 7.25 -10.70 0.38
CA ARG A 14 5.92 -10.29 0.82
C ARG A 14 5.19 -9.59 -0.32
N CYS A 15 3.95 -9.98 -0.60
CA CYS A 15 3.15 -9.39 -1.67
C CYS A 15 2.08 -8.43 -1.15
N SER A 16 1.75 -7.46 -1.98
CA SER A 16 0.55 -6.65 -1.78
C SER A 16 -0.50 -6.95 -2.84
N VAL A 17 -1.76 -6.87 -2.46
CA VAL A 17 -2.91 -7.19 -3.31
C VAL A 17 -3.95 -6.07 -3.21
N ASN A 18 -4.33 -5.52 -4.35
CA ASN A 18 -5.41 -4.55 -4.42
C ASN A 18 -6.75 -5.19 -4.03
N MET A 19 -7.44 -4.56 -3.09
CA MET A 19 -8.73 -4.97 -2.58
C MET A 19 -9.78 -3.93 -2.89
N THR A 20 -10.81 -4.33 -3.63
CA THR A 20 -11.95 -3.44 -3.85
C THR A 20 -12.88 -3.45 -2.65
N VAL A 21 -13.61 -2.37 -2.47
CA VAL A 21 -14.64 -2.27 -1.42
C VAL A 21 -15.71 -3.33 -1.58
N GLU A 22 -16.09 -3.60 -2.84
CA GLU A 22 -17.08 -4.64 -3.16
C GLU A 22 -16.62 -6.01 -2.68
N SER A 23 -15.34 -6.36 -2.90
CA SER A 23 -14.76 -7.63 -2.40
C SER A 23 -14.78 -7.69 -0.88
N LEU A 24 -14.40 -6.60 -0.20
CA LEU A 24 -14.41 -6.53 1.26
C LEU A 24 -15.83 -6.61 1.86
N LEU A 25 -16.84 -6.17 1.12
CA LEU A 25 -18.24 -6.24 1.53
C LEU A 25 -18.93 -7.55 1.10
N ASN A 26 -18.35 -8.29 0.15
CA ASN A 26 -18.89 -9.56 -0.33
C ASN A 26 -18.72 -10.65 0.72
N GLN A 27 -19.82 -11.28 1.11
CA GLN A 27 -19.82 -12.30 2.15
C GLN A 27 -19.12 -13.58 1.71
N ASP A 28 -19.37 -14.04 0.47
CA ASP A 28 -18.77 -15.26 -0.07
C ASP A 28 -17.27 -15.15 -0.20
N PHE A 29 -16.79 -13.98 -0.66
CA PHE A 29 -15.35 -13.69 -0.71
C PHE A 29 -14.72 -13.71 0.69
N MET A 30 -15.35 -13.10 1.67
CA MET A 30 -14.83 -13.09 3.06
C MET A 30 -14.85 -14.49 3.69
N GLN A 31 -15.84 -15.32 3.39
CA GLN A 31 -15.87 -16.71 3.81
C GLN A 31 -14.75 -17.52 3.14
N TRP A 32 -14.58 -17.36 1.83
CA TRP A 32 -13.48 -18.00 1.10
C TRP A 32 -12.11 -17.58 1.67
N LEU A 33 -11.90 -16.31 1.94
CA LEU A 33 -10.66 -15.80 2.53
C LEU A 33 -10.40 -16.44 3.90
N GLN A 34 -11.41 -16.51 4.74
CA GLN A 34 -11.31 -17.15 6.06
C GLN A 34 -11.02 -18.66 5.96
N HIS A 35 -11.68 -19.36 5.05
CA HIS A 35 -11.41 -20.77 4.80
C HIS A 35 -9.98 -21.00 4.31
N SER A 36 -9.50 -20.18 3.39
CA SER A 36 -8.14 -20.29 2.86
C SER A 36 -7.05 -20.04 3.92
N LEU A 37 -7.31 -19.19 4.91
CA LEU A 37 -6.43 -19.02 6.08
C LEU A 37 -6.44 -20.26 6.98
N GLN A 38 -7.63 -20.81 7.27
CA GLN A 38 -7.77 -21.98 8.14
C GLN A 38 -7.12 -23.24 7.55
N THR A 39 -7.16 -23.38 6.23
CA THR A 39 -6.55 -24.51 5.50
C THR A 39 -5.07 -24.31 5.19
N GLY A 40 -4.47 -23.17 5.56
CA GLY A 40 -3.09 -22.86 5.27
C GLY A 40 -2.78 -22.56 3.79
N GLN A 41 -3.81 -22.40 2.95
CA GLN A 41 -3.63 -21.99 1.55
C GLN A 41 -3.18 -20.53 1.43
N LEU A 42 -3.45 -19.71 2.43
CA LEU A 42 -3.00 -18.33 2.57
C LEU A 42 -2.34 -18.14 3.93
N VAL A 43 -1.27 -17.35 3.95
CA VAL A 43 -0.60 -16.91 5.17
C VAL A 43 -0.77 -15.39 5.27
N ALA A 44 -1.58 -14.94 6.23
CA ALA A 44 -1.96 -13.53 6.33
C ALA A 44 -0.76 -12.58 6.48
N SER A 45 0.27 -12.97 7.25
CA SER A 45 1.47 -12.15 7.47
C SER A 45 2.31 -11.92 6.21
N GLN A 46 2.11 -12.73 5.18
CA GLN A 46 2.78 -12.58 3.89
C GLN A 46 2.03 -11.64 2.94
N LEU A 47 0.81 -11.23 3.29
CA LEU A 47 -0.05 -10.41 2.43
C LEU A 47 -0.31 -9.04 3.04
N ALA A 48 -0.11 -8.00 2.25
CA ALA A 48 -0.61 -6.66 2.51
C ALA A 48 -1.82 -6.39 1.61
N LEU A 49 -2.89 -5.86 2.19
CA LEU A 49 -4.11 -5.49 1.47
C LEU A 49 -4.04 -4.02 1.11
N GLU A 50 -4.05 -3.69 -0.17
CA GLU A 50 -4.06 -2.32 -0.68
C GLU A 50 -5.48 -1.85 -0.91
N ILE A 51 -5.84 -0.72 -0.32
CA ILE A 51 -7.19 -0.16 -0.39
C ILE A 51 -7.09 1.29 -0.83
N ASP A 52 -7.83 1.64 -1.87
CA ASP A 52 -7.93 3.00 -2.38
C ASP A 52 -8.51 3.96 -1.32
N GLU A 53 -7.82 5.10 -1.09
CA GLU A 53 -8.17 6.08 -0.05
C GLU A 53 -9.58 6.63 -0.22
N TYR A 54 -9.94 7.03 -1.43
CA TYR A 54 -11.26 7.62 -1.71
C TYR A 54 -12.40 6.65 -1.38
N HIS A 55 -12.26 5.39 -1.81
CA HIS A 55 -13.26 4.37 -1.55
C HIS A 55 -13.32 3.97 -0.07
N LEU A 56 -12.17 3.91 0.60
CA LEU A 56 -12.10 3.68 2.05
C LEU A 56 -12.88 4.75 2.82
N ILE A 57 -12.60 6.03 2.56
CA ILE A 57 -13.23 7.15 3.26
C ILE A 57 -14.74 7.17 3.03
N LYS A 58 -15.17 6.99 1.78
CA LYS A 58 -16.58 6.99 1.40
C LYS A 58 -17.41 5.93 2.13
N GLN A 59 -16.79 4.79 2.43
CA GLN A 59 -17.48 3.66 3.10
C GLN A 59 -16.85 3.27 4.44
N TYR A 60 -16.14 4.19 5.07
CA TYR A 60 -15.33 3.96 6.26
C TYR A 60 -16.06 3.21 7.38
N LYS A 61 -17.28 3.69 7.73
CA LYS A 61 -18.08 3.07 8.80
C LYS A 61 -18.38 1.58 8.57
N LYS A 62 -18.58 1.18 7.29
CA LYS A 62 -18.85 -0.22 6.92
C LYS A 62 -17.57 -1.06 6.86
N LEU A 63 -16.47 -0.45 6.41
CA LEU A 63 -15.21 -1.15 6.21
C LEU A 63 -14.39 -1.31 7.49
N LYS A 64 -14.38 -0.31 8.37
CA LYS A 64 -13.57 -0.32 9.59
C LYS A 64 -13.64 -1.64 10.38
N PRO A 65 -14.82 -2.18 10.78
CA PRO A 65 -14.86 -3.41 11.56
C PRO A 65 -14.27 -4.62 10.82
N LYS A 66 -14.41 -4.66 9.48
CA LYS A 66 -13.85 -5.74 8.65
C LYS A 66 -12.33 -5.62 8.55
N LEU A 67 -11.79 -4.41 8.36
CA LEU A 67 -10.37 -4.15 8.27
C LEU A 67 -9.66 -4.47 9.59
N VAL A 68 -10.24 -4.06 10.71
CA VAL A 68 -9.74 -4.42 12.05
C VAL A 68 -9.68 -5.94 12.22
N ARG A 69 -10.73 -6.66 11.80
CA ARG A 69 -10.74 -8.13 11.87
C ARG A 69 -9.66 -8.76 10.99
N LEU A 70 -9.47 -8.27 9.76
CA LEU A 70 -8.40 -8.76 8.87
C LEU A 70 -7.01 -8.55 9.47
N GLN A 71 -6.78 -7.39 10.11
CA GLN A 71 -5.52 -7.13 10.81
C GLN A 71 -5.30 -8.06 11.99
N GLN A 72 -6.35 -8.36 12.79
CA GLN A 72 -6.27 -9.34 13.88
C GLN A 72 -5.93 -10.74 13.37
N GLN A 73 -6.24 -11.04 12.11
CA GLN A 73 -5.84 -12.28 11.43
C GLN A 73 -4.41 -12.25 10.88
N GLY A 74 -3.70 -11.11 11.00
CA GLY A 74 -2.31 -10.95 10.59
C GLY A 74 -2.09 -10.26 9.25
N PHE A 75 -3.15 -9.82 8.56
CA PHE A 75 -2.97 -9.01 7.34
C PHE A 75 -2.46 -7.62 7.66
N SER A 76 -1.60 -7.09 6.82
CA SER A 76 -1.25 -5.67 6.82
C SER A 76 -2.17 -4.86 5.93
N LEU A 77 -2.35 -3.58 6.28
CA LEU A 77 -3.10 -2.64 5.47
C LEU A 77 -2.19 -1.59 4.87
N ILE A 78 -2.38 -1.34 3.59
CA ILE A 78 -1.76 -0.25 2.84
C ILE A 78 -2.89 0.59 2.25
N ILE A 79 -2.82 1.90 2.42
CA ILE A 79 -3.77 2.82 1.78
C ILE A 79 -3.14 3.37 0.52
N ASP A 80 -3.82 3.16 -0.61
CA ASP A 80 -3.32 3.56 -1.92
C ASP A 80 -3.96 4.87 -2.41
N HIS A 81 -3.32 5.52 -3.37
CA HIS A 81 -3.73 6.77 -4.01
C HIS A 81 -3.89 7.96 -3.06
N VAL A 82 -3.10 8.00 -1.98
CA VAL A 82 -3.10 9.12 -1.02
C VAL A 82 -2.62 10.40 -1.67
N GLY A 83 -3.35 11.51 -1.41
CA GLY A 83 -3.05 12.83 -1.94
C GLY A 83 -3.72 13.16 -3.28
N LEU A 84 -4.47 12.23 -3.87
CA LEU A 84 -5.30 12.52 -5.05
C LEU A 84 -6.47 13.44 -4.69
N ASN A 85 -6.99 13.30 -3.49
CA ASN A 85 -8.07 14.12 -2.96
C ASN A 85 -7.67 14.74 -1.62
N ILE A 86 -8.21 15.91 -1.30
CA ILE A 86 -8.06 16.50 0.05
C ILE A 86 -8.98 15.73 0.98
N SER A 87 -8.40 14.80 1.70
CA SER A 87 -9.14 13.90 2.59
C SER A 87 -8.68 14.06 4.03
N PRO A 88 -9.60 14.06 5.01
CA PRO A 88 -9.19 14.00 6.41
C PRO A 88 -8.56 12.65 6.71
N CYS A 89 -7.27 12.66 7.15
CA CYS A 89 -6.53 11.46 7.51
C CYS A 89 -7.02 10.79 8.81
N GLN A 90 -8.31 10.93 9.13
CA GLN A 90 -8.90 10.41 10.37
C GLN A 90 -8.77 8.89 10.48
N TYR A 91 -8.84 8.18 9.35
CA TYR A 91 -8.68 6.71 9.34
C TYR A 91 -7.34 6.25 9.90
N LEU A 92 -6.28 7.08 9.78
CA LEU A 92 -4.96 6.76 10.34
C LEU A 92 -4.92 6.73 11.87
N THR A 93 -5.87 7.39 12.54
CA THR A 93 -5.96 7.35 14.02
C THR A 93 -6.66 6.09 14.51
N GLU A 94 -7.44 5.46 13.67
CA GLU A 94 -8.38 4.41 14.05
C GLU A 94 -8.04 3.03 13.45
N LEU A 95 -7.24 3.02 12.36
CA LEU A 95 -6.76 1.79 11.72
C LEU A 95 -5.24 1.70 11.85
N PRO A 96 -4.70 0.55 12.26
CA PRO A 96 -3.25 0.29 12.25
C PRO A 96 -2.78 0.06 10.80
N VAL A 97 -2.60 1.15 10.06
CA VAL A 97 -2.08 1.16 8.68
C VAL A 97 -0.57 0.95 8.72
N GLU A 98 -0.02 0.06 7.92
CA GLU A 98 1.43 -0.15 7.80
C GLU A 98 2.09 0.89 6.91
N ALA A 99 1.46 1.20 5.78
CA ALA A 99 1.99 2.15 4.82
C ALA A 99 0.88 2.91 4.08
N VAL A 100 1.24 4.07 3.56
CA VAL A 100 0.44 4.80 2.57
C VAL A 100 1.24 4.94 1.28
N LYS A 101 0.58 4.84 0.14
CA LYS A 101 1.15 5.06 -1.19
C LYS A 101 0.66 6.38 -1.75
N LEU A 102 1.60 7.28 -2.05
CA LEU A 102 1.29 8.55 -2.68
C LEU A 102 0.87 8.32 -4.14
N HIS A 103 -0.20 8.98 -4.57
CA HIS A 103 -0.60 8.96 -5.97
C HIS A 103 0.45 9.61 -6.87
N ALA A 104 0.63 9.09 -8.09
CA ALA A 104 1.62 9.59 -9.04
C ALA A 104 1.46 11.08 -9.37
N SER A 105 0.24 11.64 -9.31
CA SER A 105 0.02 13.07 -9.58
C SER A 105 0.69 14.02 -8.59
N VAL A 106 0.93 13.58 -7.34
CA VAL A 106 1.64 14.39 -6.33
C VAL A 106 3.14 14.12 -6.31
N VAL A 107 3.58 13.08 -7.01
CA VAL A 107 4.98 12.67 -7.14
C VAL A 107 5.62 13.26 -8.40
N ARG A 108 4.82 13.39 -9.47
CA ARG A 108 5.28 13.88 -10.76
C ARG A 108 5.86 15.29 -10.66
N HIS A 109 7.09 15.50 -11.19
CA HIS A 109 7.81 16.77 -11.17
C HIS A 109 8.04 17.34 -9.76
N ILE A 110 8.09 16.49 -8.74
CA ILE A 110 8.27 16.90 -7.34
C ILE A 110 9.57 17.67 -7.11
N ASP A 111 10.59 17.47 -7.94
CA ASP A 111 11.85 18.16 -7.91
C ASP A 111 11.72 19.69 -8.15
N SER A 112 10.67 20.13 -8.86
CA SER A 112 10.40 21.53 -9.21
C SER A 112 9.11 22.11 -8.60
N GLN A 113 8.26 21.30 -7.93
CA GLN A 113 6.94 21.69 -7.45
C GLN A 113 6.93 21.93 -5.93
N LEU A 114 7.20 23.19 -5.52
CA LEU A 114 7.33 23.56 -4.10
C LEU A 114 6.09 23.22 -3.26
N GLU A 115 4.89 23.44 -3.79
CA GLU A 115 3.64 23.15 -3.08
C GLU A 115 3.50 21.66 -2.79
N GLN A 116 3.82 20.81 -3.75
CA GLN A 116 3.81 19.37 -3.58
C GLN A 116 4.88 18.90 -2.59
N GLN A 117 6.08 19.54 -2.60
CA GLN A 117 7.13 19.26 -1.62
C GLN A 117 6.66 19.56 -0.20
N LEU A 118 6.00 20.69 0.03
CA LEU A 118 5.45 21.06 1.33
C LEU A 118 4.34 20.10 1.77
N PHE A 119 3.45 19.72 0.85
CA PHE A 119 2.41 18.73 1.10
C PHE A 119 3.00 17.38 1.52
N ILE A 120 3.93 16.82 0.73
CA ILE A 120 4.56 15.53 1.03
C ILE A 120 5.35 15.60 2.33
N ARG A 121 6.08 16.67 2.61
CA ARG A 121 6.80 16.85 3.87
C ARG A 121 5.88 16.82 5.08
N GLY A 122 4.75 17.52 5.03
CA GLY A 122 3.74 17.53 6.08
C GLY A 122 3.10 16.14 6.28
N LEU A 123 2.80 15.46 5.18
CA LEU A 123 2.26 14.12 5.18
C LEU A 123 3.25 13.11 5.79
N VAL A 124 4.51 13.13 5.35
CA VAL A 124 5.58 12.27 5.89
C VAL A 124 5.74 12.48 7.39
N ALA A 125 5.85 13.72 7.86
CA ALA A 125 6.00 14.02 9.29
C ALA A 125 4.80 13.49 10.11
N SER A 126 3.58 13.68 9.62
CA SER A 126 2.36 13.19 10.27
C SER A 126 2.30 11.66 10.36
N HIS A 127 2.75 10.95 9.32
CA HIS A 127 2.69 9.49 9.24
C HIS A 127 3.82 8.84 10.04
N GLN A 128 5.04 9.38 9.94
CA GLN A 128 6.20 8.88 10.70
C GLN A 128 5.98 8.94 12.21
N ALA A 129 5.32 9.99 12.72
CA ALA A 129 4.97 10.10 14.13
C ALA A 129 4.09 8.93 14.64
N ARG A 130 3.49 8.16 13.73
CA ARG A 130 2.63 7.00 13.99
C ARG A 130 3.24 5.67 13.55
N GLY A 131 4.49 5.69 13.09
CA GLY A 131 5.15 4.50 12.53
C GLY A 131 4.63 4.04 11.17
N VAL A 132 3.83 4.87 10.48
CA VAL A 132 3.29 4.58 9.14
C VAL A 132 4.31 4.97 8.08
N LYS A 133 4.64 4.04 7.19
CA LYS A 133 5.56 4.27 6.07
C LYS A 133 4.87 5.06 4.96
N VAL A 134 5.62 5.94 4.30
CA VAL A 134 5.16 6.66 3.10
C VAL A 134 5.94 6.15 1.90
N ILE A 135 5.22 5.69 0.88
CA ILE A 135 5.77 5.13 -0.36
C ILE A 135 5.31 6.00 -1.53
N ALA A 136 6.23 6.44 -2.36
CA ALA A 136 5.90 7.18 -3.57
C ALA A 136 5.60 6.23 -4.74
N THR A 137 4.54 6.49 -5.51
CA THR A 137 4.23 5.72 -6.72
C THR A 137 4.43 6.55 -7.99
N GLY A 138 4.79 5.88 -9.08
CA GLY A 138 4.95 6.51 -10.39
C GLY A 138 6.19 7.39 -10.51
N VAL A 139 7.27 7.09 -9.79
CA VAL A 139 8.57 7.77 -9.95
C VAL A 139 9.16 7.43 -11.30
N GLU A 140 9.50 8.44 -12.10
CA GLU A 140 10.00 8.28 -13.47
C GLU A 140 11.42 8.82 -13.66
N SER A 141 11.94 9.64 -12.75
CA SER A 141 13.26 10.23 -12.88
C SER A 141 14.10 10.15 -11.61
N GLN A 142 15.42 10.24 -11.78
CA GLN A 142 16.37 10.34 -10.68
C GLN A 142 16.14 11.62 -9.85
N ALA A 143 15.78 12.73 -10.48
CA ALA A 143 15.53 14.00 -9.80
C ALA A 143 14.33 13.89 -8.86
N GLU A 144 13.23 13.28 -9.31
CA GLU A 144 12.07 12.99 -8.46
C GLU A 144 12.47 12.13 -7.25
N TRP A 145 13.20 11.03 -7.48
CA TRP A 145 13.63 10.15 -6.40
C TRP A 145 14.52 10.85 -5.38
N GLN A 146 15.50 11.62 -5.82
CA GLN A 146 16.38 12.38 -4.92
C GLN A 146 15.61 13.40 -4.07
N MET A 147 14.60 14.06 -4.65
CA MET A 147 13.75 14.98 -3.91
C MET A 147 12.89 14.23 -2.88
N LEU A 148 12.26 13.12 -3.25
CA LEU A 148 11.45 12.29 -2.34
C LEU A 148 12.27 11.78 -1.15
N GLN A 149 13.53 11.37 -1.37
CA GLN A 149 14.45 11.00 -0.30
C GLN A 149 14.71 12.16 0.67
N LYS A 150 14.94 13.37 0.15
CA LYS A 150 15.12 14.59 0.98
C LYS A 150 13.86 14.93 1.77
N LEU A 151 12.69 14.59 1.26
CA LEU A 151 11.40 14.78 1.93
C LEU A 151 11.11 13.70 2.97
N GLY A 152 11.94 12.65 3.07
CA GLY A 152 11.83 11.59 4.06
C GLY A 152 10.88 10.45 3.67
N VAL A 153 10.58 10.28 2.39
CA VAL A 153 9.76 9.16 1.91
C VAL A 153 10.50 7.84 2.12
N ASN A 154 9.81 6.82 2.62
CA ASN A 154 10.40 5.54 3.05
C ASN A 154 10.72 4.58 1.90
N GLY A 155 10.03 4.72 0.78
CA GLY A 155 10.22 3.87 -0.39
C GLY A 155 9.56 4.44 -1.62
N ALA A 156 9.87 3.86 -2.77
CA ALA A 156 9.29 4.28 -4.02
C ALA A 156 9.11 3.11 -5.00
N GLN A 157 8.18 3.27 -5.93
CA GLN A 157 7.98 2.41 -7.08
C GLN A 157 7.70 3.24 -8.33
N GLY A 158 8.10 2.76 -9.50
CA GLY A 158 7.88 3.44 -10.78
C GLY A 158 8.87 3.02 -11.84
N PHE A 159 8.71 3.54 -13.05
CA PHE A 159 9.52 3.18 -14.21
C PHE A 159 11.01 3.56 -14.07
N TYR A 160 11.33 4.50 -13.19
CA TYR A 160 12.73 4.79 -12.86
C TYR A 160 13.46 3.58 -12.27
N PHE A 161 12.78 2.72 -11.50
CA PHE A 161 13.40 1.54 -10.86
C PHE A 161 13.28 0.29 -11.73
N SER A 162 12.09 0.00 -12.23
CA SER A 162 11.82 -1.15 -13.09
C SER A 162 10.49 -1.00 -13.83
N GLN A 163 10.40 -1.66 -14.99
CA GLN A 163 9.11 -1.88 -15.62
C GLN A 163 8.34 -3.01 -14.92
N PRO A 164 7.00 -3.02 -15.01
CA PRO A 164 6.20 -4.14 -14.52
C PRO A 164 6.66 -5.46 -15.15
N LEU A 165 6.91 -6.46 -14.31
CA LEU A 165 7.30 -7.79 -14.76
C LEU A 165 6.06 -8.65 -14.97
N ALA A 166 6.01 -9.39 -16.08
CA ALA A 166 4.95 -10.36 -16.35
C ALA A 166 5.04 -11.60 -15.42
N GLU A 167 6.24 -11.92 -14.96
CA GLU A 167 6.52 -13.03 -14.04
C GLU A 167 7.50 -12.59 -12.95
N LEU A 168 7.37 -13.17 -11.74
CA LEU A 168 8.31 -12.96 -10.66
C LEU A 168 9.63 -13.67 -10.99
N MET A 169 10.72 -12.91 -11.11
CA MET A 169 12.06 -13.45 -11.30
C MET A 169 12.76 -13.63 -9.97
N PRO A 170 13.58 -14.71 -9.80
CA PRO A 170 14.45 -14.84 -8.64
C PRO A 170 15.44 -13.67 -8.54
N GLN A 171 15.71 -13.18 -7.32
CA GLN A 171 16.61 -12.03 -7.08
C GLN A 171 18.01 -12.15 -7.73
N ALA A 172 18.48 -13.36 -8.01
CA ALA A 172 19.77 -13.60 -8.67
C ALA A 172 19.86 -13.14 -10.13
N GLN A 173 18.77 -12.67 -10.75
CA GLN A 173 18.73 -12.19 -12.14
C GLN A 173 18.49 -10.68 -12.25
N LEU A 174 18.50 -9.95 -11.14
CA LEU A 174 18.29 -8.50 -11.08
C LEU A 174 19.59 -7.69 -10.90
N SER A 175 20.75 -8.29 -11.25
CA SER A 175 22.08 -7.63 -11.22
C SER A 175 22.45 -7.01 -12.55
#